data_d7e9385bde789e2d228e1cf6b059c4d2
#
_entry.id   d7e9385bde789e2d228e1cf6b059c4d2
#
_cell.length_a   1.000
_cell.length_b   1.000
_cell.length_c   1.000
_cell.angle_alpha   90.00
_cell.angle_beta   90.00
_cell.angle_gamma   90.00
#
_symmetry.space_group_name_H-M   'P 1'
#
loop_
_entity.id
_entity.type
_entity.pdbx_description
1 polymer ?
#
loop_
_entity_poly.entity_id
_entity_poly.type
_entity_poly.pdbx_seq_one_letter_code
_entity_poly.pdbx_strand_id
1 'polypeptide(L)'
;IAQNVADASLMLSVIAGRDHGGDRDPMAFPLDAQAFRKLSEINVGQLKVAVSVDLGGLLVSRDTRSLFLDRMEKMRSLFAVCDWHDIDLTEAPGVDWHLRQDVFVSQYFEEAGSWEEDFSRNIQQTYQAAMQTPMKAIAEARYRQLQLIQRCDELFADYDLLIVPGVGVQPFPWKLNYPETIDGAVIDNY
;
A
#
# COMPACT_ATOMS: atom_id res chain seq x y z
N ILE A 1 8.60 2.12 -11.44
CA ILE A 1 7.78 1.27 -12.32
C ILE A 1 8.72 0.43 -13.16
N ALA A 2 8.49 -0.89 -13.24
CA ALA A 2 9.28 -1.84 -14.00
C ALA A 2 8.39 -2.61 -14.97
N GLN A 3 8.94 -3.05 -16.12
CA GLN A 3 8.18 -3.80 -17.12
C GLN A 3 8.05 -5.29 -16.80
N ASN A 4 8.98 -5.80 -16.01
CA ASN A 4 9.02 -7.21 -15.61
C ASN A 4 9.70 -7.39 -14.26
N VAL A 5 9.68 -8.59 -13.72
CA VAL A 5 10.25 -8.90 -12.40
C VAL A 5 11.77 -8.73 -12.37
N ALA A 6 12.47 -9.03 -13.47
CA ALA A 6 13.93 -8.86 -13.55
C ALA A 6 14.33 -7.39 -13.43
N ASP A 7 13.62 -6.48 -14.13
CA ASP A 7 13.85 -5.03 -14.02
C ASP A 7 13.53 -4.51 -12.62
N ALA A 8 12.42 -4.98 -12.01
CA ALA A 8 12.07 -4.64 -10.63
C ALA A 8 13.16 -5.10 -9.64
N SER A 9 13.66 -6.32 -9.82
CA SER A 9 14.74 -6.90 -9.02
C SER A 9 16.04 -6.10 -9.16
N LEU A 10 16.41 -5.73 -10.37
CA LEU A 10 17.57 -4.89 -10.63
C LEU A 10 17.43 -3.53 -9.94
N MET A 11 16.26 -2.87 -10.08
CA MET A 11 16.01 -1.59 -9.42
C MET A 11 16.11 -1.72 -7.89
N LEU A 12 15.48 -2.73 -7.29
CA LEU A 12 15.56 -2.97 -5.85
C LEU A 12 17.00 -3.22 -5.39
N SER A 13 17.83 -3.88 -6.20
CA SER A 13 19.26 -4.08 -5.86
C SER A 13 20.07 -2.79 -5.78
N VAL A 14 19.54 -1.68 -6.28
CA VAL A 14 20.19 -0.36 -6.25
C VAL A 14 19.59 0.52 -5.16
N ILE A 15 18.25 0.52 -5.00
CA ILE A 15 17.56 1.44 -4.08
C ILE A 15 17.26 0.86 -2.71
N ALA A 16 17.35 -0.47 -2.53
CA ALA A 16 17.11 -1.09 -1.24
C ALA A 16 18.37 -1.02 -0.36
N GLY A 17 18.17 -0.94 0.95
CA GLY A 17 19.23 -0.91 1.92
C GLY A 17 19.72 0.49 2.26
N ARG A 18 20.73 0.53 3.13
CA ARG A 18 21.36 1.77 3.57
C ARG A 18 22.31 2.32 2.51
N ASP A 19 22.30 3.62 2.33
CA ASP A 19 23.28 4.31 1.51
C ASP A 19 24.67 4.18 2.16
N HIS A 20 25.66 3.77 1.37
CA HIS A 20 27.05 3.59 1.82
C HIS A 20 27.77 4.89 2.20
N GLY A 21 27.15 6.06 1.98
CA GLY A 21 27.77 7.37 2.16
C GLY A 21 27.34 8.18 3.39
N GLY A 22 26.35 7.75 4.10
CA GLY A 22 25.83 8.44 5.29
C GLY A 22 24.41 8.08 5.59
N ASP A 23 24.22 7.39 6.67
CA ASP A 23 22.94 7.02 7.24
C ASP A 23 22.11 8.27 7.60
N ARG A 24 21.55 8.92 6.61
CA ARG A 24 20.70 10.10 6.80
C ARG A 24 19.28 9.74 7.23
N ASP A 25 18.83 8.53 6.85
CA ASP A 25 17.52 8.04 7.24
C ASP A 25 17.63 7.04 8.39
N PRO A 26 17.28 7.43 9.63
CA PRO A 26 17.31 6.55 10.79
C PRO A 26 16.34 5.37 10.68
N MET A 27 15.36 5.43 9.77
CA MET A 27 14.38 4.37 9.52
C MET A 27 14.86 3.35 8.49
N ALA A 28 15.98 3.59 7.82
CA ALA A 28 16.52 2.65 6.84
C ALA A 28 17.02 1.38 7.52
N PHE A 29 16.58 0.23 7.05
CA PHE A 29 17.03 -1.07 7.54
C PHE A 29 18.26 -1.55 6.78
N PRO A 30 19.20 -2.25 7.45
CA PRO A 30 20.31 -2.91 6.77
C PRO A 30 19.76 -4.11 5.98
N LEU A 31 19.54 -3.93 4.69
CA LEU A 31 19.14 -4.98 3.76
C LEU A 31 20.34 -5.38 2.89
N ASP A 32 20.46 -6.67 2.59
CA ASP A 32 21.37 -7.13 1.53
C ASP A 32 20.74 -6.85 0.16
N ALA A 33 20.98 -5.65 -0.37
CA ALA A 33 20.47 -5.24 -1.67
C ALA A 33 20.93 -6.18 -2.80
N GLN A 34 22.05 -6.88 -2.66
CA GLN A 34 22.55 -7.81 -3.66
C GLN A 34 21.70 -9.09 -3.74
N ALA A 35 20.98 -9.44 -2.66
CA ALA A 35 20.04 -10.56 -2.68
C ALA A 35 18.95 -10.37 -3.75
N PHE A 36 18.56 -9.12 -4.04
CA PHE A 36 17.58 -8.82 -5.09
C PHE A 36 18.09 -9.06 -6.51
N ARG A 37 19.41 -9.15 -6.74
CA ARG A 37 19.97 -9.46 -8.08
C ARG A 37 19.78 -10.91 -8.48
N LYS A 38 19.59 -11.79 -7.51
CA LYS A 38 19.46 -13.22 -7.75
C LYS A 38 18.02 -13.65 -7.49
N LEU A 39 17.23 -13.73 -8.55
CA LEU A 39 15.89 -14.29 -8.47
C LEU A 39 15.98 -15.79 -8.12
N SER A 40 15.31 -16.19 -7.06
CA SER A 40 15.16 -17.61 -6.71
C SER A 40 13.96 -18.19 -7.44
N GLU A 41 14.10 -19.39 -7.93
CA GLU A 41 12.95 -20.15 -8.43
C GLU A 41 12.06 -20.53 -7.25
N ILE A 42 10.78 -20.21 -7.35
CA ILE A 42 9.76 -20.57 -6.36
C ILE A 42 8.82 -21.58 -6.99
N ASN A 43 8.60 -22.70 -6.31
CA ASN A 43 7.59 -23.66 -6.72
C ASN A 43 6.20 -23.15 -6.27
N VAL A 44 5.50 -22.51 -7.19
CA VAL A 44 4.16 -21.94 -6.95
C VAL A 44 3.18 -22.98 -6.43
N GLY A 45 3.32 -24.25 -6.88
CA GLY A 45 2.49 -25.37 -6.44
C GLY A 45 2.69 -25.80 -4.97
N GLN A 46 3.61 -25.18 -4.24
CA GLN A 46 3.79 -25.40 -2.79
C GLN A 46 3.25 -24.26 -1.94
N LEU A 47 2.89 -23.13 -2.56
CA LEU A 47 2.42 -21.96 -1.84
C LEU A 47 0.99 -22.13 -1.32
N LYS A 48 0.76 -21.68 -0.10
CA LYS A 48 -0.55 -21.50 0.50
C LYS A 48 -0.96 -20.03 0.34
N VAL A 49 -2.08 -19.80 -0.30
CA VAL A 49 -2.52 -18.46 -0.66
C VAL A 49 -3.88 -18.16 -0.05
N ALA A 50 -3.95 -17.05 0.69
CA ALA A 50 -5.20 -16.41 1.06
C ALA A 50 -5.61 -15.43 -0.03
N VAL A 51 -6.89 -15.33 -0.31
CA VAL A 51 -7.45 -14.42 -1.32
C VAL A 51 -8.53 -13.57 -0.69
N SER A 52 -8.42 -12.25 -0.79
CA SER A 52 -9.48 -11.34 -0.39
C SER A 52 -9.84 -10.40 -1.55
N VAL A 53 -11.12 -10.15 -1.74
CA VAL A 53 -11.56 -9.25 -2.80
C VAL A 53 -11.49 -7.79 -2.36
N ASP A 54 -11.75 -7.53 -1.08
CA ASP A 54 -11.99 -6.18 -0.56
C ASP A 54 -11.47 -5.97 0.88
N LEU A 55 -10.64 -6.89 1.38
CA LEU A 55 -10.01 -6.78 2.71
C LEU A 55 -11.02 -6.53 3.85
N GLY A 56 -12.18 -7.21 3.78
CA GLY A 56 -13.21 -7.13 4.80
C GLY A 56 -14.25 -6.03 4.56
N GLY A 57 -14.28 -5.41 3.37
CA GLY A 57 -15.34 -4.45 2.99
C GLY A 57 -14.87 -3.11 2.44
N LEU A 58 -13.60 -2.99 2.03
CA LEU A 58 -13.14 -1.82 1.29
C LEU A 58 -13.85 -1.71 -0.07
N LEU A 59 -14.02 -0.48 -0.55
CA LEU A 59 -14.72 -0.24 -1.81
C LEU A 59 -13.93 -0.77 -3.00
N VAL A 60 -14.52 -1.73 -3.70
CA VAL A 60 -14.00 -2.28 -4.95
C VAL A 60 -15.13 -2.28 -5.98
N SER A 61 -14.92 -1.65 -7.12
CA SER A 61 -15.92 -1.56 -8.19
C SER A 61 -16.32 -2.96 -8.69
N ARG A 62 -17.56 -3.08 -9.19
CA ARG A 62 -18.08 -4.35 -9.72
C ARG A 62 -17.20 -4.90 -10.84
N ASP A 63 -16.69 -4.03 -11.71
CA ASP A 63 -15.84 -4.45 -12.82
C ASP A 63 -14.51 -4.99 -12.33
N THR A 64 -13.84 -4.30 -11.37
CA THR A 64 -12.61 -4.77 -10.74
C THR A 64 -12.84 -6.09 -10.01
N ARG A 65 -13.92 -6.19 -9.22
CA ARG A 65 -14.31 -7.40 -8.51
C ARG A 65 -14.54 -8.57 -9.47
N SER A 66 -15.32 -8.37 -10.53
CA SER A 66 -15.61 -9.40 -11.52
C SER A 66 -14.35 -9.90 -12.22
N LEU A 67 -13.49 -8.98 -12.65
CA LEU A 67 -12.22 -9.32 -13.29
C LEU A 67 -11.30 -10.10 -12.34
N PHE A 68 -11.22 -9.68 -11.08
CA PHE A 68 -10.40 -10.35 -10.07
C PHE A 68 -10.87 -11.77 -9.81
N LEU A 69 -12.19 -11.97 -9.62
CA LEU A 69 -12.78 -13.29 -9.41
C LEU A 69 -12.51 -14.22 -10.60
N ASP A 70 -12.69 -13.73 -11.84
CA ASP A 70 -12.39 -14.52 -13.06
C ASP A 70 -10.92 -14.94 -13.11
N ARG A 71 -10.00 -14.05 -12.75
CA ARG A 71 -8.57 -14.34 -12.73
C ARG A 71 -8.21 -15.34 -11.64
N MET A 72 -8.75 -15.18 -10.45
CA MET A 72 -8.48 -16.12 -9.34
C MET A 72 -9.02 -17.50 -9.61
N GLU A 73 -10.20 -17.64 -10.23
CA GLU A 73 -10.74 -18.95 -10.60
C GLU A 73 -9.81 -19.70 -11.58
N LYS A 74 -9.16 -18.98 -12.50
CA LYS A 74 -8.19 -19.57 -13.43
C LYS A 74 -6.85 -19.91 -12.79
N MET A 75 -6.48 -19.21 -11.72
CA MET A 75 -5.16 -19.34 -11.08
C MET A 75 -5.17 -20.27 -9.86
N ARG A 76 -6.31 -20.51 -9.23
CA ARG A 76 -6.39 -21.24 -7.95
C ARG A 76 -5.73 -22.61 -7.99
N SER A 77 -5.80 -23.32 -9.12
CA SER A 77 -5.20 -24.65 -9.29
C SER A 77 -3.67 -24.65 -9.38
N LEU A 78 -3.04 -23.46 -9.47
CA LEU A 78 -1.58 -23.34 -9.49
C LEU A 78 -0.96 -23.46 -8.10
N PHE A 79 -1.74 -23.27 -7.03
CA PHE A 79 -1.28 -23.20 -5.65
C PHE A 79 -1.58 -24.49 -4.89
N ALA A 80 -0.80 -24.78 -3.85
CA ALA A 80 -1.08 -25.91 -2.94
C ALA A 80 -2.40 -25.72 -2.21
N VAL A 81 -2.63 -24.48 -1.74
CA VAL A 81 -3.85 -24.01 -1.08
C VAL A 81 -4.21 -22.66 -1.66
N CYS A 82 -5.48 -22.42 -1.93
CA CYS A 82 -5.97 -21.13 -2.39
C CYS A 82 -7.38 -20.91 -1.81
N ASP A 83 -7.42 -20.26 -0.66
CA ASP A 83 -8.64 -20.06 0.13
C ASP A 83 -9.11 -18.62 0.10
N TRP A 84 -10.41 -18.42 0.00
CA TRP A 84 -11.01 -17.13 0.28
C TRP A 84 -10.91 -16.83 1.76
N HIS A 85 -10.34 -15.67 2.08
CA HIS A 85 -10.12 -15.24 3.45
C HIS A 85 -10.66 -13.83 3.67
N ASP A 86 -11.45 -13.67 4.71
CA ASP A 86 -12.10 -12.40 5.03
C ASP A 86 -11.31 -11.66 6.13
N ILE A 87 -10.08 -11.26 5.79
CA ILE A 87 -9.28 -10.41 6.68
C ILE A 87 -9.87 -9.01 6.73
N ASP A 88 -10.19 -8.51 7.91
CA ASP A 88 -10.71 -7.16 8.10
C ASP A 88 -9.57 -6.14 8.24
N LEU A 89 -9.34 -5.40 7.16
CA LEU A 89 -8.43 -4.24 7.09
C LEU A 89 -9.19 -2.96 6.74
N THR A 90 -10.48 -2.87 7.03
CA THR A 90 -11.33 -1.72 6.67
C THR A 90 -10.90 -0.41 7.34
N GLU A 91 -10.19 -0.48 8.46
CA GLU A 91 -9.63 0.70 9.15
C GLU A 91 -8.32 1.21 8.51
N ALA A 92 -7.66 0.41 7.66
CA ALA A 92 -6.33 0.74 7.13
C ALA A 92 -6.25 2.08 6.37
N PRO A 93 -7.23 2.48 5.53
CA PRO A 93 -7.18 3.79 4.87
C PRO A 93 -7.18 4.96 5.85
N GLY A 94 -8.01 4.90 6.90
CA GLY A 94 -8.04 5.96 7.92
C GLY A 94 -6.77 6.00 8.76
N VAL A 95 -6.20 4.85 9.08
CA VAL A 95 -4.91 4.74 9.78
C VAL A 95 -3.79 5.31 8.92
N ASP A 96 -3.70 4.92 7.65
CA ASP A 96 -2.71 5.44 6.70
C ASP A 96 -2.83 6.94 6.54
N TRP A 97 -4.06 7.46 6.39
CA TRP A 97 -4.29 8.90 6.27
C TRP A 97 -3.66 9.68 7.42
N HIS A 98 -3.89 9.29 8.68
CA HIS A 98 -3.35 10.01 9.83
C HIS A 98 -1.84 9.83 10.00
N LEU A 99 -1.30 8.64 9.74
CA LEU A 99 0.14 8.41 9.86
C LEU A 99 0.92 9.13 8.75
N ARG A 100 0.36 9.21 7.55
CA ARG A 100 0.95 9.94 6.42
C ARG A 100 1.05 11.45 6.68
N GLN A 101 0.15 12.03 7.50
CA GLN A 101 0.24 13.44 7.88
C GLN A 101 1.54 13.78 8.60
N ASP A 102 1.94 12.97 9.57
CA ASP A 102 3.18 13.15 10.32
C ASP A 102 4.42 13.13 9.39
N VAL A 103 4.49 12.12 8.53
CA VAL A 103 5.57 11.99 7.53
C VAL A 103 5.57 13.16 6.55
N PHE A 104 4.39 13.58 6.07
CA PHE A 104 4.25 14.66 5.10
C PHE A 104 4.70 16.01 5.67
N VAL A 105 4.31 16.32 6.91
CA VAL A 105 4.76 17.55 7.59
C VAL A 105 6.27 17.54 7.80
N SER A 106 6.84 16.43 8.26
CA SER A 106 8.28 16.32 8.50
C SER A 106 9.10 16.45 7.23
N GLN A 107 8.61 15.89 6.11
CA GLN A 107 9.27 15.94 4.83
C GLN A 107 9.40 17.36 4.25
N TYR A 108 8.39 18.19 4.48
CA TYR A 108 8.32 19.56 3.92
C TYR A 108 8.48 20.65 4.98
N PHE A 109 9.02 20.32 6.14
CA PHE A 109 9.07 21.24 7.28
C PHE A 109 9.93 22.48 7.03
N GLU A 110 11.09 22.31 6.39
CA GLU A 110 12.01 23.41 6.10
C GLU A 110 11.50 24.31 4.96
N GLU A 111 10.83 23.72 3.97
CA GLU A 111 10.32 24.43 2.80
C GLU A 111 9.00 25.16 3.07
N ALA A 112 8.35 24.87 4.18
CA ALA A 112 7.02 25.40 4.51
C ALA A 112 6.93 26.95 4.61
N GLY A 113 8.04 27.66 4.55
CA GLY A 113 8.09 29.14 4.49
C GLY A 113 8.16 29.74 3.07
N SER A 114 8.39 28.92 2.03
CA SER A 114 8.59 29.37 0.64
C SER A 114 7.58 28.79 -0.37
N TRP A 115 6.43 28.35 0.12
CA TRP A 115 5.45 27.55 -0.62
C TRP A 115 4.89 28.13 -1.90
N GLU A 116 4.77 29.47 -1.99
CA GLU A 116 3.95 30.10 -3.03
C GLU A 116 4.59 29.99 -4.42
N GLU A 117 5.91 29.79 -4.49
CA GLU A 117 6.63 29.77 -5.76
C GLU A 117 6.97 28.35 -6.26
N ASP A 118 7.20 27.39 -5.33
CA ASP A 118 7.82 26.11 -5.68
C ASP A 118 6.88 24.88 -5.61
N PHE A 119 5.75 24.99 -4.90
CA PHE A 119 4.88 23.85 -4.66
C PHE A 119 3.50 23.96 -5.30
N SER A 120 3.02 22.84 -5.84
CA SER A 120 1.65 22.77 -6.36
C SER A 120 0.62 23.05 -5.27
N ARG A 121 -0.51 23.61 -5.67
CA ARG A 121 -1.63 23.88 -4.76
C ARG A 121 -2.06 22.65 -3.95
N ASN A 122 -1.93 21.47 -4.54
CA ASN A 122 -2.28 20.20 -3.88
C ASN A 122 -1.36 19.92 -2.69
N ILE A 123 -0.05 20.12 -2.85
CA ILE A 123 0.93 19.94 -1.77
C ILE A 123 0.66 20.93 -0.65
N GLN A 124 0.42 22.20 -0.98
CA GLN A 124 0.12 23.25 0.01
C GLN A 124 -1.13 22.90 0.83
N GLN A 125 -2.22 22.51 0.17
CA GLN A 125 -3.47 22.13 0.83
C GLN A 125 -3.30 20.90 1.73
N THR A 126 -2.58 19.88 1.25
CA THR A 126 -2.30 18.66 2.04
C THR A 126 -1.49 18.98 3.29
N TYR A 127 -0.46 19.82 3.16
CA TYR A 127 0.35 20.23 4.32
C TYR A 127 -0.47 21.01 5.34
N GLN A 128 -1.25 22.00 4.89
CA GLN A 128 -2.10 22.77 5.78
C GLN A 128 -3.10 21.90 6.54
N ALA A 129 -3.69 20.92 5.86
CA ALA A 129 -4.58 19.93 6.49
C ALA A 129 -3.82 19.06 7.50
N ALA A 130 -2.60 18.63 7.15
CA ALA A 130 -1.75 17.83 8.02
C ALA A 130 -1.36 18.57 9.31
N MET A 131 -1.00 19.85 9.22
CA MET A 131 -0.68 20.69 10.38
C MET A 131 -1.86 20.89 11.36
N GLN A 132 -3.08 20.67 10.90
CA GLN A 132 -4.28 20.72 11.74
C GLN A 132 -4.64 19.39 12.36
N THR A 133 -3.94 18.29 12.00
CA THR A 133 -4.22 16.96 12.52
C THR A 133 -3.83 16.87 14.00
N PRO A 134 -4.77 16.56 14.92
CA PRO A 134 -4.45 16.48 16.34
C PRO A 134 -3.48 15.34 16.63
N MET A 135 -2.53 15.54 17.52
CA MET A 135 -1.61 14.49 18.01
C MET A 135 -2.36 13.26 18.49
N LYS A 136 -3.55 13.44 19.09
CA LYS A 136 -4.41 12.32 19.52
C LYS A 136 -4.79 11.40 18.35
N ALA A 137 -5.13 11.97 17.19
CA ALA A 137 -5.50 11.18 16.01
C ALA A 137 -4.31 10.37 15.49
N ILE A 138 -3.11 10.96 15.47
CA ILE A 138 -1.87 10.26 15.08
C ILE A 138 -1.56 9.12 16.08
N ALA A 139 -1.67 9.39 17.38
CA ALA A 139 -1.42 8.37 18.42
C ALA A 139 -2.42 7.21 18.32
N GLU A 140 -3.70 7.50 18.09
CA GLU A 140 -4.73 6.48 17.89
C GLU A 140 -4.45 5.66 16.61
N ALA A 141 -4.06 6.32 15.52
CA ALA A 141 -3.70 5.64 14.29
C ALA A 141 -2.50 4.69 14.48
N ARG A 142 -1.47 5.10 15.23
CA ARG A 142 -0.34 4.20 15.57
C ARG A 142 -0.79 2.98 16.38
N TYR A 143 -1.69 3.18 17.35
CA TYR A 143 -2.25 2.06 18.11
C TYR A 143 -3.04 1.10 17.22
N ARG A 144 -3.90 1.62 16.33
CA ARG A 144 -4.66 0.79 15.38
C ARG A 144 -3.77 0.11 14.36
N GLN A 145 -2.68 0.75 13.93
CA GLN A 145 -1.68 0.13 13.05
C GLN A 145 -1.13 -1.17 13.65
N LEU A 146 -0.83 -1.19 14.96
CA LEU A 146 -0.36 -2.41 15.62
C LEU A 146 -1.41 -3.54 15.59
N GLN A 147 -2.69 -3.20 15.71
CA GLN A 147 -3.78 -4.18 15.61
C GLN A 147 -3.93 -4.72 14.18
N LEU A 148 -3.77 -3.87 13.17
CA LEU A 148 -3.78 -4.31 11.77
C LEU A 148 -2.59 -5.21 11.45
N ILE A 149 -1.39 -4.88 11.96
CA ILE A 149 -0.19 -5.73 11.83
C ILE A 149 -0.45 -7.09 12.48
N GLN A 150 -1.02 -7.14 13.68
CA GLN A 150 -1.34 -8.40 14.34
C GLN A 150 -2.30 -9.27 13.51
N ARG A 151 -3.34 -8.69 12.91
CA ARG A 151 -4.24 -9.42 12.00
C ARG A 151 -3.50 -10.01 10.79
N CYS A 152 -2.55 -9.24 10.24
CA CYS A 152 -1.70 -9.73 9.15
C CYS A 152 -0.78 -10.86 9.61
N ASP A 153 -0.16 -10.75 10.79
CA ASP A 153 0.71 -11.78 11.36
C ASP A 153 -0.06 -13.08 11.61
N GLU A 154 -1.29 -12.99 12.12
CA GLU A 154 -2.19 -14.13 12.31
C GLU A 154 -2.51 -14.81 10.97
N LEU A 155 -2.80 -14.06 9.92
CA LEU A 155 -3.02 -14.61 8.58
C LEU A 155 -1.75 -15.26 8.03
N PHE A 156 -0.61 -14.60 8.11
CA PHE A 156 0.65 -15.12 7.57
C PHE A 156 1.29 -16.23 8.41
N ALA A 157 0.70 -16.59 9.58
CA ALA A 157 1.05 -17.82 10.26
C ALA A 157 0.61 -19.07 9.48
N ASP A 158 -0.46 -18.98 8.69
CA ASP A 158 -1.03 -20.10 7.95
C ASP A 158 -0.82 -20.01 6.43
N TYR A 159 -0.60 -18.81 5.87
CA TYR A 159 -0.47 -18.53 4.45
C TYR A 159 0.86 -17.87 4.10
N ASP A 160 1.38 -18.19 2.92
CA ASP A 160 2.60 -17.57 2.39
C ASP A 160 2.34 -16.23 1.68
N LEU A 161 1.14 -16.09 1.10
CA LEU A 161 0.74 -14.92 0.33
C LEU A 161 -0.71 -14.53 0.62
N LEU A 162 -0.99 -13.23 0.53
CA LEU A 162 -2.34 -12.67 0.40
C LEU A 162 -2.48 -12.03 -0.98
N ILE A 163 -3.43 -12.50 -1.78
CA ILE A 163 -3.73 -11.94 -3.11
C ILE A 163 -4.99 -11.09 -3.03
N VAL A 164 -4.87 -9.84 -3.49
CA VAL A 164 -5.96 -8.85 -3.50
C VAL A 164 -5.97 -8.10 -4.83
N PRO A 165 -7.08 -7.42 -5.21
CA PRO A 165 -7.05 -6.47 -6.30
C PRO A 165 -6.01 -5.37 -6.04
N GLY A 166 -5.19 -5.06 -7.04
CA GLY A 166 -4.16 -4.01 -6.90
C GLY A 166 -4.73 -2.58 -6.82
N VAL A 167 -5.99 -2.40 -7.24
CA VAL A 167 -6.71 -1.12 -7.20
C VAL A 167 -8.21 -1.38 -7.01
N GLY A 168 -8.90 -0.47 -6.35
CA GLY A 168 -10.36 -0.56 -6.13
C GLY A 168 -11.19 -0.23 -7.37
N VAL A 169 -10.65 0.53 -8.31
CA VAL A 169 -11.37 1.01 -9.50
C VAL A 169 -10.54 0.86 -10.78
N GLN A 170 -11.22 0.83 -11.91
CA GLN A 170 -10.60 0.93 -13.23
C GLN A 170 -10.03 2.34 -13.47
N PRO A 171 -9.11 2.52 -14.44
CA PRO A 171 -8.60 3.84 -14.80
C PRO A 171 -9.72 4.83 -15.07
N PHE A 172 -9.59 6.03 -14.51
CA PHE A 172 -10.52 7.13 -14.67
C PHE A 172 -9.86 8.34 -15.36
N PRO A 173 -10.61 9.34 -15.82
CA PRO A 173 -10.03 10.49 -16.52
C PRO A 173 -8.97 11.21 -15.69
N TRP A 174 -7.78 11.44 -16.27
CA TRP A 174 -6.61 12.02 -15.61
C TRP A 174 -6.83 13.42 -15.00
N LYS A 175 -7.89 14.12 -15.41
CA LYS A 175 -8.27 15.43 -14.87
C LYS A 175 -8.93 15.35 -13.50
N LEU A 176 -9.41 14.16 -13.12
CA LEU A 176 -9.98 13.90 -11.80
C LEU A 176 -8.85 13.49 -10.85
N ASN A 177 -8.83 14.06 -9.66
CA ASN A 177 -7.89 13.61 -8.62
C ASN A 177 -8.27 12.21 -8.14
N TYR A 178 -9.56 11.93 -8.04
CA TYR A 178 -10.15 10.62 -7.69
C TYR A 178 -11.59 10.55 -8.21
N PRO A 179 -12.19 9.35 -8.35
CA PRO A 179 -13.60 9.23 -8.69
C PRO A 179 -14.46 9.71 -7.52
N GLU A 180 -15.51 10.48 -7.81
CA GLU A 180 -16.46 10.94 -6.79
C GLU A 180 -17.30 9.80 -6.23
N THR A 181 -17.51 8.76 -7.03
CA THR A 181 -18.30 7.58 -6.64
C THR A 181 -17.69 6.30 -7.19
N ILE A 182 -17.86 5.19 -6.44
CA ILE A 182 -17.63 3.83 -6.91
C ILE A 182 -18.97 3.09 -6.88
N ASP A 183 -19.48 2.68 -8.04
CA ASP A 183 -20.79 2.02 -8.19
C ASP A 183 -21.96 2.74 -7.49
N GLY A 184 -21.90 4.08 -7.43
CA GLY A 184 -22.90 4.92 -6.77
C GLY A 184 -22.66 5.18 -5.28
N ALA A 185 -21.68 4.54 -4.67
CA ALA A 185 -21.23 4.89 -3.32
C ALA A 185 -20.29 6.11 -3.38
N VAL A 186 -20.58 7.14 -2.60
CA VAL A 186 -19.75 8.35 -2.50
C VAL A 186 -18.42 8.00 -1.83
N ILE A 187 -17.33 8.57 -2.36
CA ILE A 187 -16.00 8.44 -1.79
C ILE A 187 -15.64 9.76 -1.12
N ASP A 188 -15.41 9.71 0.17
CA ASP A 188 -15.00 10.89 0.95
C ASP A 188 -13.48 11.08 0.95
N ASN A 189 -12.72 10.05 0.57
CA ASN A 189 -11.28 10.00 0.66
C ASN A 189 -10.71 8.99 -0.34
N TYR A 190 -9.53 9.31 -0.91
CA TYR A 190 -8.81 8.44 -1.84
C TYR A 190 -7.33 8.35 -1.49
#